data_becce33136d1fada0bc655d641c5d546
#
_entry.id   becce33136d1fada0bc655d641c5d546
#
_cell.length_a   1.000
_cell.length_b   1.000
_cell.length_c   1.000
_cell.angle_alpha   90.00
_cell.angle_beta   90.00
_cell.angle_gamma   90.00
#
_symmetry.space_group_name_H-M   'P 1'
#
loop_
_entity.id
_entity.type
_entity.pdbx_description
1 polymer ?
#
loop_
_entity_poly.entity_id
_entity_poly.type
_entity_poly.pdbx_seq_one_letter_code
_entity_poly.pdbx_strand_id
1 'polypeptide(L)'
;MAEGAEKQEIVKIPKEPLFSKKNKKLVTDPLTDDNPITIQVLGICSALAITAQLKPSIVMAISVIFVLAIGNVVISLMRNIIPSKIRIIVQLIVVATLVIIVDQVLKAYAYSLSKELSVFIGLIITNCIIMGRFEAFALGNGPWRSFLDGIGNAAGYGIILVIVGFFRELLGSGTLFGFKVLGDPIEKTGLYAFGYENNGFMVLPPMALIVIGLIIWVQRSKNKELIEEH
;
A
#
# COMPACT_ATOMS: atom_id res chain seq x y z
N MET A 1 10.85 3.36 -45.32
CA MET A 1 10.29 2.11 -45.84
C MET A 1 9.73 1.33 -44.66
N ALA A 2 8.40 1.06 -44.72
CA ALA A 2 7.56 0.20 -43.93
C ALA A 2 7.75 0.35 -42.41
N GLU A 3 7.07 1.15 -41.70
CA GLU A 3 5.63 1.18 -41.35
C GLU A 3 5.09 -0.19 -40.93
N GLY A 4 5.45 -0.62 -39.72
CA GLY A 4 4.76 -1.63 -38.94
C GLY A 4 3.86 -0.93 -37.92
N ALA A 5 2.72 -0.39 -38.37
CA ALA A 5 1.63 -0.02 -37.49
C ALA A 5 1.01 -1.30 -36.93
N GLU A 6 1.50 -1.74 -35.77
CA GLU A 6 0.88 -2.81 -34.99
C GLU A 6 -0.48 -2.30 -34.52
N LYS A 7 -1.53 -2.70 -35.26
CA LYS A 7 -2.92 -2.52 -34.87
C LYS A 7 -3.13 -3.23 -33.54
N GLN A 8 -3.18 -2.45 -32.48
CA GLN A 8 -3.69 -2.95 -31.20
C GLN A 8 -5.14 -3.40 -31.42
N GLU A 9 -5.37 -4.69 -31.44
CA GLU A 9 -6.69 -5.29 -31.41
C GLU A 9 -7.45 -4.73 -30.21
N ILE A 10 -8.56 -4.06 -30.51
CA ILE A 10 -9.52 -3.60 -29.50
C ILE A 10 -10.11 -4.87 -28.89
N VAL A 11 -9.54 -5.32 -27.78
CA VAL A 11 -10.08 -6.45 -26.99
C VAL A 11 -11.47 -6.00 -26.51
N LYS A 12 -12.52 -6.50 -27.16
CA LYS A 12 -13.90 -6.36 -26.74
C LYS A 12 -14.05 -7.05 -25.39
N ILE A 13 -14.10 -6.26 -24.33
CA ILE A 13 -14.31 -6.77 -22.97
C ILE A 13 -15.73 -7.33 -22.91
N PRO A 14 -15.92 -8.63 -22.59
CA PRO A 14 -17.24 -9.17 -22.33
C PRO A 14 -17.86 -8.41 -21.15
N LYS A 15 -19.12 -7.96 -21.29
CA LYS A 15 -19.91 -7.35 -20.21
C LYS A 15 -20.24 -8.44 -19.19
N GLU A 16 -19.30 -8.74 -18.29
CA GLU A 16 -19.57 -9.65 -17.17
C GLU A 16 -20.44 -8.93 -16.11
N PRO A 17 -21.31 -9.64 -15.38
CA PRO A 17 -22.13 -9.04 -14.34
C PRO A 17 -21.28 -8.43 -13.25
N LEU A 18 -21.69 -7.25 -12.75
CA LEU A 18 -20.98 -6.40 -11.79
C LEU A 18 -20.53 -7.14 -10.50
N PHE A 19 -21.28 -8.16 -10.07
CA PHE A 19 -21.01 -9.00 -8.89
C PHE A 19 -20.71 -10.47 -9.24
N SER A 20 -19.82 -10.71 -10.19
CA SER A 20 -19.37 -12.07 -10.48
C SER A 20 -18.44 -12.60 -9.35
N LYS A 21 -18.45 -13.94 -9.11
CA LYS A 21 -17.49 -14.62 -8.21
C LYS A 21 -16.04 -14.24 -8.51
N LYS A 22 -15.73 -13.96 -9.79
CA LYS A 22 -14.43 -13.54 -10.28
C LYS A 22 -14.05 -12.13 -9.78
N ASN A 23 -15.03 -11.21 -9.71
CA ASN A 23 -14.82 -9.86 -9.20
C ASN A 23 -14.63 -9.84 -7.66
N LYS A 24 -15.31 -10.73 -6.93
CA LYS A 24 -15.11 -10.90 -5.50
C LYS A 24 -13.69 -11.43 -5.20
N LYS A 25 -13.20 -12.34 -6.04
CA LYS A 25 -11.85 -12.88 -5.93
C LYS A 25 -10.77 -11.80 -6.09
N LEU A 26 -10.95 -10.82 -6.99
CA LEU A 26 -10.03 -9.67 -7.16
C LEU A 26 -9.84 -8.84 -5.89
N VAL A 27 -10.85 -8.81 -5.00
CA VAL A 27 -10.74 -8.07 -3.72
C VAL A 27 -10.17 -8.97 -2.62
N THR A 28 -10.48 -10.27 -2.66
CA THR A 28 -10.11 -11.20 -1.56
C THR A 28 -8.69 -11.75 -1.71
N ASP A 29 -8.26 -12.05 -2.95
CA ASP A 29 -6.93 -12.62 -3.20
C ASP A 29 -5.78 -11.74 -2.68
N PRO A 30 -5.78 -10.40 -2.91
CA PRO A 30 -4.73 -9.54 -2.39
C PRO A 30 -4.68 -9.42 -0.86
N LEU A 31 -5.75 -9.81 -0.17
CA LEU A 31 -5.75 -9.81 1.30
C LEU A 31 -5.00 -11.01 1.89
N THR A 32 -5.01 -12.15 1.19
CA THR A 32 -4.48 -13.42 1.72
C THR A 32 -3.42 -14.05 0.83
N ASP A 33 -3.77 -14.41 -0.41
CA ASP A 33 -2.96 -15.29 -1.26
C ASP A 33 -2.03 -14.53 -2.22
N ASP A 34 -2.37 -13.29 -2.61
CA ASP A 34 -1.56 -12.45 -3.52
C ASP A 34 -1.32 -11.07 -2.92
N ASN A 35 -0.85 -11.02 -1.68
CA ASN A 35 -0.63 -9.76 -1.00
C ASN A 35 0.52 -8.95 -1.63
N PRO A 36 0.33 -7.64 -1.91
CA PRO A 36 1.31 -6.82 -2.60
C PRO A 36 2.66 -6.69 -1.87
N ILE A 37 2.69 -6.72 -0.53
CA ILE A 37 3.95 -6.61 0.21
C ILE A 37 4.63 -7.97 0.35
N THR A 38 3.88 -9.01 0.70
CA THR A 38 4.47 -10.29 1.10
C THR A 38 4.81 -11.20 -0.07
N ILE A 39 4.07 -11.07 -1.19
CA ILE A 39 4.25 -11.92 -2.38
C ILE A 39 4.83 -11.12 -3.54
N GLN A 40 4.19 -9.99 -3.88
CA GLN A 40 4.64 -9.16 -5.00
C GLN A 40 5.85 -8.28 -4.65
N VAL A 41 6.20 -8.15 -3.36
CA VAL A 41 7.33 -7.36 -2.85
C VAL A 41 7.23 -5.87 -3.27
N LEU A 42 6.01 -5.35 -3.39
CA LEU A 42 5.73 -3.97 -3.77
C LEU A 42 5.44 -3.10 -2.54
N GLY A 43 5.93 -1.87 -2.53
CA GLY A 43 5.63 -0.89 -1.48
C GLY A 43 6.43 -1.04 -0.18
N ILE A 44 7.51 -1.83 -0.16
CA ILE A 44 8.38 -1.99 1.01
C ILE A 44 9.03 -0.65 1.40
N CYS A 45 9.43 0.19 0.44
CA CYS A 45 10.08 1.48 0.71
C CYS A 45 9.20 2.38 1.58
N SER A 46 7.91 2.50 1.28
CA SER A 46 6.96 3.28 2.06
C SER A 46 6.65 2.61 3.41
N ALA A 47 6.58 1.28 3.44
CA ALA A 47 6.39 0.52 4.68
C ALA A 47 7.52 0.74 5.67
N LEU A 48 8.78 0.79 5.22
CA LEU A 48 9.95 1.09 6.06
C LEU A 48 9.90 2.49 6.69
N ALA A 49 9.50 3.48 5.90
CA ALA A 49 9.54 4.88 6.30
C ALA A 49 8.40 5.25 7.28
N ILE A 50 7.19 4.74 7.04
CA ILE A 50 5.98 5.24 7.70
C ILE A 50 5.60 4.43 8.95
N THR A 51 5.97 3.16 9.03
CA THR A 51 5.53 2.26 10.09
C THR A 51 6.20 2.50 11.45
N ALA A 52 6.96 3.58 11.64
CA ALA A 52 7.49 3.97 12.95
C ALA A 52 6.39 4.33 13.95
N GLN A 53 5.26 4.83 13.48
CA GLN A 53 4.10 5.21 14.27
C GLN A 53 2.81 4.68 13.61
N LEU A 54 1.82 4.32 14.42
CA LEU A 54 0.56 3.73 13.93
C LEU A 54 -0.38 4.77 13.29
N LYS A 55 -0.43 6.01 13.83
CA LYS A 55 -1.27 7.09 13.27
C LYS A 55 -0.92 7.41 11.81
N PRO A 56 0.32 7.73 11.45
CA PRO A 56 0.71 7.95 10.07
C PRO A 56 0.47 6.73 9.17
N SER A 57 0.68 5.52 9.71
CA SER A 57 0.48 4.27 8.96
C SER A 57 -0.98 4.08 8.53
N ILE A 58 -1.94 4.36 9.40
CA ILE A 58 -3.37 4.26 9.09
C ILE A 58 -3.78 5.32 8.05
N VAL A 59 -3.35 6.57 8.24
CA VAL A 59 -3.68 7.65 7.30
C VAL A 59 -3.09 7.36 5.93
N MET A 60 -1.86 6.84 5.88
CA MET A 60 -1.23 6.42 4.63
C MET A 60 -2.00 5.27 3.96
N ALA A 61 -2.43 4.26 4.71
CA ALA A 61 -3.21 3.16 4.18
C ALA A 61 -4.51 3.64 3.51
N ILE A 62 -5.26 4.53 4.18
CA ILE A 62 -6.49 5.11 3.65
C ILE A 62 -6.20 5.97 2.40
N SER A 63 -5.14 6.78 2.43
CA SER A 63 -4.74 7.62 1.30
C SER A 63 -4.37 6.78 0.07
N VAL A 64 -3.63 5.68 0.26
CA VAL A 64 -3.27 4.77 -0.83
C VAL A 64 -4.50 4.05 -1.39
N ILE A 65 -5.46 3.64 -0.55
CA ILE A 65 -6.72 3.04 -1.01
C ILE A 65 -7.45 4.01 -1.94
N PHE A 66 -7.58 5.27 -1.55
CA PHE A 66 -8.24 6.29 -2.34
C PHE A 66 -7.50 6.56 -3.67
N VAL A 67 -6.20 6.81 -3.60
CA VAL A 67 -5.38 7.12 -4.79
C VAL A 67 -5.33 5.94 -5.75
N LEU A 68 -5.15 4.72 -5.26
CA LEU A 68 -5.05 3.53 -6.12
C LEU A 68 -6.39 3.18 -6.76
N ALA A 69 -7.50 3.24 -6.00
CA ALA A 69 -8.83 2.94 -6.52
C ALA A 69 -9.24 3.91 -7.63
N ILE A 70 -9.11 5.22 -7.39
CA ILE A 70 -9.48 6.24 -8.38
C ILE A 70 -8.46 6.28 -9.53
N GLY A 71 -7.17 6.19 -9.23
CA GLY A 71 -6.12 6.19 -10.22
C GLY A 71 -6.25 5.03 -11.21
N ASN A 72 -6.54 3.82 -10.74
CA ASN A 72 -6.82 2.66 -11.60
C ASN A 72 -8.00 2.92 -12.57
N VAL A 73 -9.06 3.57 -12.09
CA VAL A 73 -10.21 3.93 -12.96
C VAL A 73 -9.79 4.94 -14.03
N VAL A 74 -9.10 6.01 -13.63
CA VAL A 74 -8.66 7.07 -14.56
C VAL A 74 -7.72 6.49 -15.62
N ILE A 75 -6.71 5.71 -15.22
CA ILE A 75 -5.77 5.08 -16.16
C ILE A 75 -6.50 4.09 -17.09
N SER A 76 -7.43 3.30 -16.56
CA SER A 76 -8.21 2.37 -17.38
C SER A 76 -9.09 3.09 -18.42
N LEU A 77 -9.63 4.27 -18.09
CA LEU A 77 -10.38 5.10 -19.06
C LEU A 77 -9.46 5.72 -20.13
N MET A 78 -8.27 6.14 -19.72
CA MET A 78 -7.30 6.78 -20.62
C MET A 78 -6.46 5.79 -21.43
N ARG A 79 -6.53 4.50 -21.20
CA ARG A 79 -5.65 3.46 -21.77
C ARG A 79 -5.55 3.49 -23.31
N ASN A 80 -6.62 3.89 -24.01
CA ASN A 80 -6.65 3.95 -25.47
C ASN A 80 -6.02 5.22 -26.04
N ILE A 81 -5.77 6.23 -25.19
CA ILE A 81 -5.24 7.53 -25.60
C ILE A 81 -3.73 7.61 -25.34
N ILE A 82 -3.24 6.83 -24.35
CA ILE A 82 -1.85 6.93 -23.87
C ILE A 82 -0.92 6.09 -24.77
N PRO A 83 0.00 6.73 -25.52
CA PRO A 83 1.01 6.00 -26.26
C PRO A 83 2.04 5.36 -25.31
N SER A 84 2.58 4.20 -25.69
CA SER A 84 3.48 3.40 -24.87
C SER A 84 4.73 4.15 -24.38
N LYS A 85 5.23 5.10 -25.20
CA LYS A 85 6.47 5.85 -24.91
C LYS A 85 6.35 6.84 -23.74
N ILE A 86 5.15 7.39 -23.48
CA ILE A 86 4.92 8.40 -22.43
C ILE A 86 4.04 7.91 -21.29
N ARG A 87 3.75 6.62 -21.26
CA ARG A 87 2.82 5.99 -20.32
C ARG A 87 3.17 6.29 -18.86
N ILE A 88 4.42 6.09 -18.47
CA ILE A 88 4.89 6.31 -17.09
C ILE A 88 4.71 7.78 -16.68
N ILE A 89 4.97 8.72 -17.58
CA ILE A 89 4.83 10.16 -17.31
C ILE A 89 3.37 10.50 -17.02
N VAL A 90 2.44 9.99 -17.83
CA VAL A 90 1.00 10.21 -17.63
C VAL A 90 0.52 9.59 -16.32
N GLN A 91 0.96 8.38 -15.99
CA GLN A 91 0.65 7.74 -14.72
C GLN A 91 1.12 8.57 -13.52
N LEU A 92 2.35 9.09 -13.55
CA LEU A 92 2.90 9.97 -12.51
C LEU A 92 2.09 11.27 -12.35
N ILE A 93 1.66 11.90 -13.45
CA ILE A 93 0.84 13.11 -13.41
C ILE A 93 -0.51 12.83 -12.75
N VAL A 94 -1.17 11.74 -13.11
CA VAL A 94 -2.45 11.34 -12.52
C VAL A 94 -2.30 11.08 -11.03
N VAL A 95 -1.27 10.33 -10.61
CA VAL A 95 -1.01 10.08 -9.18
C VAL A 95 -0.72 11.37 -8.44
N ALA A 96 0.15 12.23 -8.98
CA ALA A 96 0.49 13.50 -8.35
C ALA A 96 -0.75 14.38 -8.13
N THR A 97 -1.63 14.47 -9.12
CA THR A 97 -2.89 15.22 -9.01
C THR A 97 -3.79 14.67 -7.91
N LEU A 98 -3.98 13.36 -7.85
CA LEU A 98 -4.79 12.72 -6.81
C LEU A 98 -4.19 12.90 -5.41
N VAL A 99 -2.87 12.80 -5.30
CA VAL A 99 -2.16 12.97 -4.02
C VAL A 99 -2.24 14.42 -3.53
N ILE A 100 -2.17 15.42 -4.42
CA ILE A 100 -2.39 16.82 -4.06
C ILE A 100 -3.80 17.03 -3.50
N ILE A 101 -4.82 16.41 -4.09
CA ILE A 101 -6.20 16.47 -3.58
C ILE A 101 -6.27 15.89 -2.16
N VAL A 102 -5.66 14.73 -1.94
CA VAL A 102 -5.60 14.10 -0.60
C VAL A 102 -4.88 14.99 0.40
N ASP A 103 -3.76 15.61 0.02
CA ASP A 103 -3.01 16.53 0.88
C ASP A 103 -3.85 17.76 1.27
N GLN A 104 -4.59 18.35 0.34
CA GLN A 104 -5.47 19.48 0.64
C GLN A 104 -6.61 19.08 1.60
N VAL A 105 -7.18 17.90 1.43
CA VAL A 105 -8.20 17.37 2.35
C VAL A 105 -7.60 17.16 3.74
N LEU A 106 -6.42 16.56 3.84
CA LEU A 106 -5.72 16.36 5.12
C LEU A 106 -5.39 17.69 5.81
N LYS A 107 -4.96 18.70 5.05
CA LYS A 107 -4.71 20.05 5.58
C LYS A 107 -5.96 20.70 6.13
N ALA A 108 -7.11 20.47 5.52
CA ALA A 108 -8.38 21.03 5.96
C ALA A 108 -8.90 20.42 7.27
N TYR A 109 -8.75 19.09 7.43
CA TYR A 109 -9.35 18.37 8.57
C TYR A 109 -8.35 18.00 9.68
N ALA A 110 -7.07 17.82 9.35
CA ALA A 110 -6.06 17.30 10.29
C ALA A 110 -4.69 17.97 10.08
N TYR A 111 -4.62 19.28 10.29
CA TYR A 111 -3.40 20.08 10.04
C TYR A 111 -2.15 19.57 10.75
N SER A 112 -2.26 19.12 12.01
CA SER A 112 -1.14 18.56 12.76
C SER A 112 -0.59 17.28 12.12
N LEU A 113 -1.47 16.38 11.67
CA LEU A 113 -1.10 15.15 10.96
C LEU A 113 -0.53 15.45 9.56
N SER A 114 -1.09 16.43 8.85
CA SER A 114 -0.59 16.84 7.55
C SER A 114 0.86 17.34 7.62
N LYS A 115 1.22 18.06 8.66
CA LYS A 115 2.61 18.55 8.87
C LYS A 115 3.59 17.39 9.07
N GLU A 116 3.22 16.36 9.82
CA GLU A 116 4.04 15.15 9.99
C GLU A 116 4.09 14.32 8.72
N LEU A 117 2.99 14.23 7.98
CA LEU A 117 2.86 13.44 6.77
C LEU A 117 3.40 14.12 5.51
N SER A 118 3.70 15.43 5.53
CA SER A 118 4.13 16.19 4.35
C SER A 118 5.34 15.56 3.64
N VAL A 119 6.27 14.99 4.40
CA VAL A 119 7.44 14.27 3.86
C VAL A 119 7.02 12.94 3.21
N PHE A 120 6.00 12.27 3.76
CA PHE A 120 5.54 10.95 3.28
C PHE A 120 4.59 11.05 2.09
N ILE A 121 3.97 12.20 1.85
CA ILE A 121 3.11 12.45 0.68
C ILE A 121 3.88 12.21 -0.61
N GLY A 122 5.13 12.63 -0.70
CA GLY A 122 6.01 12.33 -1.82
C GLY A 122 6.22 10.83 -2.05
N LEU A 123 6.23 10.03 -0.99
CA LEU A 123 6.35 8.57 -1.09
C LEU A 123 5.09 7.88 -1.65
N ILE A 124 3.92 8.52 -1.60
CA ILE A 124 2.71 8.00 -2.25
C ILE A 124 2.87 8.10 -3.76
N ILE A 125 3.38 9.21 -4.26
CA ILE A 125 3.56 9.45 -5.71
C ILE A 125 4.50 8.42 -6.33
N THR A 126 5.60 8.10 -5.65
CA THR A 126 6.62 7.15 -6.13
C THR A 126 6.39 5.72 -5.62
N ASN A 127 5.21 5.41 -5.07
CA ASN A 127 4.95 4.11 -4.50
C ASN A 127 4.86 3.02 -5.57
N CYS A 128 5.69 2.00 -5.44
CA CYS A 128 5.79 0.90 -6.40
C CYS A 128 4.46 0.14 -6.58
N ILE A 129 3.61 0.06 -5.55
CA ILE A 129 2.32 -0.62 -5.65
C ILE A 129 1.37 0.11 -6.60
N ILE A 130 1.34 1.45 -6.56
CA ILE A 130 0.47 2.25 -7.42
C ILE A 130 0.89 2.09 -8.88
N MET A 131 2.17 2.31 -9.15
CA MET A 131 2.73 2.17 -10.50
C MET A 131 2.61 0.73 -11.01
N GLY A 132 2.90 -0.24 -10.17
CA GLY A 132 2.82 -1.67 -10.52
C GLY A 132 1.41 -2.11 -10.90
N ARG A 133 0.37 -1.66 -10.17
CA ARG A 133 -1.03 -2.01 -10.48
C ARG A 133 -1.56 -1.25 -11.69
N PHE A 134 -1.13 -0.01 -11.93
CA PHE A 134 -1.47 0.71 -13.15
C PHE A 134 -0.98 -0.01 -14.39
N GLU A 135 0.27 -0.47 -14.36
CA GLU A 135 0.89 -1.15 -15.49
C GLU A 135 0.36 -2.58 -15.65
N ALA A 136 0.31 -3.36 -14.57
CA ALA A 136 -0.05 -4.77 -14.63
C ALA A 136 -1.55 -5.02 -14.86
N PHE A 137 -2.42 -4.15 -14.34
CA PHE A 137 -3.86 -4.42 -14.34
C PHE A 137 -4.70 -3.36 -15.02
N ALA A 138 -4.53 -2.07 -14.69
CA ALA A 138 -5.45 -1.02 -15.16
C ALA A 138 -5.43 -0.82 -16.67
N LEU A 139 -4.27 -0.96 -17.30
CA LEU A 139 -4.12 -0.84 -18.76
C LEU A 139 -4.74 -2.00 -19.54
N GLY A 140 -4.83 -3.18 -18.94
CA GLY A 140 -5.38 -4.38 -19.59
C GLY A 140 -6.87 -4.62 -19.35
N ASN A 141 -7.44 -4.00 -18.31
CA ASN A 141 -8.79 -4.30 -17.85
C ASN A 141 -9.73 -3.08 -17.89
N GLY A 142 -11.04 -3.35 -17.79
CA GLY A 142 -12.05 -2.30 -17.76
C GLY A 142 -12.09 -1.55 -16.42
N PRO A 143 -12.68 -0.33 -16.39
CA PRO A 143 -12.61 0.57 -15.24
C PRO A 143 -13.22 -0.02 -13.96
N TRP A 144 -14.30 -0.80 -14.06
CA TRP A 144 -14.92 -1.43 -12.90
C TRP A 144 -14.04 -2.49 -12.24
N ARG A 145 -13.43 -3.36 -13.04
CA ARG A 145 -12.50 -4.38 -12.52
C ARG A 145 -11.24 -3.74 -11.95
N SER A 146 -10.74 -2.69 -12.60
CA SER A 146 -9.58 -1.93 -12.12
C SER A 146 -9.86 -1.23 -10.79
N PHE A 147 -11.08 -0.74 -10.58
CA PHE A 147 -11.50 -0.17 -9.30
C PHE A 147 -11.46 -1.22 -8.17
N LEU A 148 -12.05 -2.39 -8.40
CA LEU A 148 -12.06 -3.48 -7.41
C LEU A 148 -10.65 -3.99 -7.10
N ASP A 149 -9.82 -4.13 -8.12
CA ASP A 149 -8.41 -4.51 -7.96
C ASP A 149 -7.64 -3.47 -7.13
N GLY A 150 -7.88 -2.18 -7.40
CA GLY A 150 -7.28 -1.09 -6.64
C GLY A 150 -7.63 -1.14 -5.15
N ILE A 151 -8.91 -1.35 -4.81
CA ILE A 151 -9.35 -1.48 -3.42
C ILE A 151 -8.72 -2.73 -2.76
N GLY A 152 -8.75 -3.88 -3.43
CA GLY A 152 -8.22 -5.13 -2.88
C GLY A 152 -6.73 -5.04 -2.57
N ASN A 153 -5.93 -4.58 -3.53
CA ASN A 153 -4.47 -4.46 -3.35
C ASN A 153 -4.10 -3.37 -2.34
N ALA A 154 -4.77 -2.23 -2.36
CA ALA A 154 -4.50 -1.17 -1.39
C ALA A 154 -4.92 -1.56 0.04
N ALA A 155 -6.02 -2.31 0.19
CA ALA A 155 -6.43 -2.85 1.48
C ALA A 155 -5.42 -3.90 2.01
N GLY A 156 -4.98 -4.82 1.16
CA GLY A 156 -3.93 -5.80 1.50
C GLY A 156 -2.63 -5.13 1.94
N TYR A 157 -2.21 -4.09 1.22
CA TYR A 157 -1.07 -3.26 1.59
C TYR A 157 -1.28 -2.56 2.94
N GLY A 158 -2.45 -1.93 3.13
CA GLY A 158 -2.78 -1.20 4.35
C GLY A 158 -2.80 -2.07 5.60
N ILE A 159 -3.31 -3.30 5.50
CA ILE A 159 -3.32 -4.26 6.60
C ILE A 159 -1.89 -4.56 7.08
N ILE A 160 -0.97 -4.84 6.17
CA ILE A 160 0.42 -5.11 6.54
C ILE A 160 1.08 -3.88 7.16
N LEU A 161 0.83 -2.66 6.61
CA LEU A 161 1.32 -1.42 7.20
C LEU A 161 0.87 -1.24 8.66
N VAL A 162 -0.42 -1.48 8.93
CA VAL A 162 -0.99 -1.34 10.28
C VAL A 162 -0.41 -2.39 11.21
N ILE A 163 -0.26 -3.64 10.77
CA ILE A 163 0.34 -4.72 11.57
C ILE A 163 1.79 -4.37 11.94
N VAL A 164 2.60 -4.00 10.96
CA VAL A 164 4.01 -3.64 11.19
C VAL A 164 4.12 -2.40 12.08
N GLY A 165 3.30 -1.38 11.83
CA GLY A 165 3.24 -0.17 12.65
C GLY A 165 2.84 -0.44 14.10
N PHE A 166 1.86 -1.32 14.30
CA PHE A 166 1.43 -1.75 15.64
C PHE A 166 2.58 -2.40 16.42
N PHE A 167 3.27 -3.38 15.84
CA PHE A 167 4.39 -4.05 16.52
C PHE A 167 5.54 -3.09 16.80
N ARG A 168 5.87 -2.22 15.86
CA ARG A 168 6.98 -1.27 16.01
C ARG A 168 6.69 -0.18 17.04
N GLU A 169 5.49 0.39 17.06
CA GLU A 169 5.11 1.40 18.05
C GLU A 169 4.99 0.78 19.44
N LEU A 170 4.38 -0.40 19.54
CA LEU A 170 4.22 -1.08 20.82
C LEU A 170 5.56 -1.46 21.46
N LEU A 171 6.48 -2.07 20.69
CA LEU A 171 7.76 -2.54 21.22
C LEU A 171 8.83 -1.45 21.25
N GLY A 172 8.72 -0.42 20.41
CA GLY A 172 9.70 0.66 20.34
C GLY A 172 9.45 1.77 21.34
N SER A 173 8.20 2.25 21.42
CA SER A 173 7.82 3.40 22.25
C SER A 173 7.01 3.03 23.48
N GLY A 174 6.41 1.83 23.51
CA GLY A 174 5.49 1.42 24.57
C GLY A 174 4.16 2.18 24.56
N THR A 175 3.92 2.96 23.48
CA THR A 175 2.71 3.75 23.27
C THR A 175 1.90 3.17 22.13
N LEU A 176 0.58 3.40 22.14
CA LEU A 176 -0.33 3.13 21.04
C LEU A 176 -1.20 4.35 20.83
N PHE A 177 -1.22 4.91 19.63
CA PHE A 177 -1.91 6.17 19.32
C PHE A 177 -1.48 7.37 20.19
N GLY A 178 -0.29 7.32 20.81
CA GLY A 178 0.16 8.33 21.77
C GLY A 178 -0.33 8.11 23.22
N PHE A 179 -1.11 7.05 23.47
CA PHE A 179 -1.46 6.62 24.83
C PHE A 179 -0.42 5.63 25.34
N LYS A 180 0.04 5.79 26.58
CA LYS A 180 0.98 4.90 27.23
C LYS A 180 0.29 3.58 27.61
N VAL A 181 0.45 2.52 26.81
CA VAL A 181 -0.22 1.23 27.00
C VAL A 181 0.63 0.29 27.86
N LEU A 182 1.96 0.33 27.71
CA LEU A 182 2.85 -0.51 28.51
C LEU A 182 3.14 0.04 29.91
N GLY A 183 2.64 1.23 30.27
CA GLY A 183 2.88 1.94 31.54
C GLY A 183 3.80 3.14 31.38
N ASP A 184 4.07 3.82 32.49
CA ASP A 184 5.00 4.95 32.54
C ASP A 184 6.42 4.48 32.83
N PRO A 185 7.40 4.81 31.97
CA PRO A 185 8.81 4.50 32.20
C PRO A 185 9.37 5.20 33.46
N ILE A 186 8.73 6.33 33.90
CA ILE A 186 9.15 7.11 35.08
C ILE A 186 8.61 6.47 36.35
N GLU A 187 7.34 6.02 36.37
CA GLU A 187 6.68 5.43 37.55
C GLU A 187 6.87 3.90 37.64
N LYS A 188 7.55 3.27 36.64
CA LYS A 188 7.78 1.82 36.56
C LYS A 188 6.51 1.00 36.75
N THR A 189 5.39 1.45 36.17
CA THR A 189 4.10 0.75 36.22
C THR A 189 3.94 -0.18 35.00
N GLY A 190 3.20 -1.28 35.16
CA GLY A 190 2.93 -2.25 34.09
C GLY A 190 4.14 -3.12 33.72
N LEU A 191 4.46 -3.30 32.44
CA LEU A 191 5.59 -4.12 31.97
C LEU A 191 6.96 -3.54 32.34
N TYR A 192 7.07 -2.24 32.60
CA TYR A 192 8.30 -1.61 33.08
C TYR A 192 8.68 -2.05 34.50
N ALA A 193 7.74 -2.58 35.28
CA ALA A 193 8.02 -3.18 36.57
C ALA A 193 8.80 -4.50 36.45
N PHE A 194 8.74 -5.19 35.31
CA PHE A 194 9.51 -6.39 35.02
C PHE A 194 10.89 -6.11 34.38
N GLY A 195 11.33 -4.82 34.35
CA GLY A 195 12.64 -4.45 33.81
C GLY A 195 12.67 -4.28 32.28
N TYR A 196 11.52 -4.07 31.64
CA TYR A 196 11.47 -3.75 30.20
C TYR A 196 11.99 -2.32 29.99
N GLU A 197 12.96 -2.19 29.08
CA GLU A 197 13.43 -0.89 28.58
C GLU A 197 12.95 -0.72 27.13
N ASN A 198 12.57 0.52 26.76
CA ASN A 198 12.17 0.82 25.41
C ASN A 198 13.28 0.50 24.42
N ASN A 199 13.01 -0.38 23.48
CA ASN A 199 13.94 -0.77 22.47
C ASN A 199 13.94 0.25 21.30
N GLY A 200 14.74 1.31 21.41
CA GLY A 200 14.87 2.33 20.37
C GLY A 200 15.27 1.77 19.00
N PHE A 201 15.89 0.58 18.95
CA PHE A 201 16.23 -0.09 17.71
C PHE A 201 14.99 -0.50 16.89
N MET A 202 13.85 -0.76 17.54
CA MET A 202 12.58 -1.08 16.89
C MET A 202 12.04 0.06 16.04
N VAL A 203 12.34 1.32 16.38
CA VAL A 203 11.89 2.49 15.63
C VAL A 203 12.72 2.70 14.36
N LEU A 204 13.92 2.14 14.30
CA LEU A 204 14.81 2.28 13.14
C LEU A 204 14.29 1.51 11.91
N PRO A 205 14.51 2.04 10.67
CA PRO A 205 14.06 1.41 9.43
C PRO A 205 14.53 -0.05 9.22
N PRO A 206 15.76 -0.47 9.60
CA PRO A 206 16.17 -1.86 9.43
C PRO A 206 15.28 -2.86 10.17
N MET A 207 14.73 -2.47 11.32
CA MET A 207 13.83 -3.36 12.08
C MET A 207 12.51 -3.63 11.37
N ALA A 208 12.02 -2.66 10.58
CA ALA A 208 10.84 -2.88 9.75
C ALA A 208 11.07 -4.00 8.71
N LEU A 209 12.27 -4.08 8.12
CA LEU A 209 12.64 -5.17 7.20
C LEU A 209 12.61 -6.53 7.90
N ILE A 210 13.13 -6.60 9.12
CA ILE A 210 13.14 -7.84 9.91
C ILE A 210 11.70 -8.27 10.23
N VAL A 211 10.85 -7.34 10.66
CA VAL A 211 9.43 -7.64 10.97
C VAL A 211 8.68 -8.09 9.71
N ILE A 212 8.84 -7.39 8.59
CA ILE A 212 8.24 -7.78 7.31
C ILE A 212 8.78 -9.15 6.87
N GLY A 213 10.09 -9.39 6.98
CA GLY A 213 10.71 -10.67 6.66
C GLY A 213 10.15 -11.83 7.50
N LEU A 214 9.91 -11.60 8.80
CA LEU A 214 9.26 -12.59 9.68
C LEU A 214 7.81 -12.85 9.26
N ILE A 215 7.06 -11.81 8.89
CA ILE A 215 5.68 -11.97 8.38
C ILE A 215 5.68 -12.81 7.10
N ILE A 216 6.56 -12.52 6.16
CA ILE A 216 6.72 -13.29 4.91
C ILE A 216 7.10 -14.73 5.21
N TRP A 217 8.04 -14.94 6.11
CA TRP A 217 8.48 -16.29 6.49
C TRP A 217 7.34 -17.11 7.09
N VAL A 218 6.56 -16.54 8.02
CA VAL A 218 5.40 -17.19 8.62
C VAL A 218 4.32 -17.51 7.58
N GLN A 219 4.05 -16.58 6.65
CA GLN A 219 3.06 -16.78 5.60
C GLN A 219 3.49 -17.89 4.63
N ARG A 220 4.74 -17.90 4.17
CA ARG A 220 5.28 -18.95 3.30
C ARG A 220 5.39 -20.30 3.99
N SER A 221 5.68 -20.33 5.29
CA SER A 221 5.70 -21.57 6.07
C SER A 221 4.31 -22.21 6.19
N LYS A 222 3.25 -21.42 6.20
CA LYS A 222 1.86 -21.93 6.20
C LYS A 222 1.40 -22.40 4.81
N ASN A 223 1.76 -21.69 3.76
CA ASN A 223 1.38 -21.99 2.39
C ASN A 223 2.59 -22.51 1.60
N LYS A 224 2.78 -23.83 1.59
CA LYS A 224 3.90 -24.48 0.90
C LYS A 224 3.89 -24.28 -0.61
N GLU A 225 2.74 -23.99 -1.23
CA GLU A 225 2.60 -23.68 -2.65
C GLU A 225 3.30 -22.37 -3.06
N LEU A 226 3.61 -21.49 -2.10
CA LEU A 226 4.33 -20.23 -2.33
C LEU A 226 5.87 -20.38 -2.23
N ILE A 227 6.35 -21.58 -1.93
CA ILE A 227 7.79 -21.88 -1.90
C ILE A 227 8.18 -22.28 -3.32
N GLU A 228 8.92 -21.41 -4.00
CA GLU A 228 9.56 -21.80 -5.27
C GLU A 228 10.59 -22.90 -4.98
N GLU A 229 10.34 -24.09 -5.51
CA GLU A 229 11.35 -25.16 -5.56
C GLU A 229 12.40 -24.75 -6.61
N HIS A 230 13.60 -24.44 -6.15
CA HIS A 230 14.79 -24.29 -7.00
C HIS A 230 15.39 -25.67 -7.32
#